data_f4ab42d4a5b0350ee56c5863d31f22e5
#
_entry.id   f4ab42d4a5b0350ee56c5863d31f22e5
#
_cell.length_a   1.000
_cell.length_b   1.000
_cell.length_c   1.000
_cell.angle_alpha   90.00
_cell.angle_beta   90.00
_cell.angle_gamma   90.00
#
_symmetry.space_group_name_H-M   'P 1'
#
loop_
_entity.id
_entity.type
_entity.pdbx_description
1 polymer ?
#
loop_
_entity_poly.entity_id
_entity_poly.type
_entity_poly.pdbx_seq_one_letter_code
_entity_poly.pdbx_strand_id
1 'polypeptide(L)'
;MRSSAASDVYKRQTWIGPEIIKQFADELFQSTYREQKIAVRYNEYLNNWYISNKSLGNDNIRVTNTYGTKRINGYHLLENALNLRATKIYDTIYDENGKEQHKLNGPATEEAQAKQRMIEDAFKDWIFKDRERRESLVALYNEKFNCIRPREYDGSHIQFFGMNPEIALRPHQRNAIAHILYGHNTLLAHTVGAGKTYEMVAAAMEKKRLGLCSKTLVAVPNHLTGQFASEALKLYPNANILVTTQRDFEKSNRKRFCAKIATGNYDIVVIGHSQFEKIPLSDARKAEFIRKQIDELEMQLESMDNSDSRLTVKQLESKKKQLKTKLSNLLDAPKRDDVVTFEELGADSLMVDEAHNFKNLMTVTKMHNIAGISTTESQKASDLFMKCQYLDEITGARGVTFATGTPISNSMTELYTMQRYLQQYTLERNGLANFDSWAATFGETVTAIELAPEGTGYRTKTRFARFFNLPELMAMFKECADIQTADMLKLPVPALVGGKPTNIQLKPSEIQKQMVAELGERADKIRNKMAKPYEDNM
;
A
#
# COMPACT_ATOMS: atom_id res chain seq x y z
N MET A 1 -5.74 -29.78 0.54
CA MET A 1 -6.56 -28.53 0.49
C MET A 1 -7.36 -28.23 1.76
N ARG A 2 -7.40 -29.08 2.78
CA ARG A 2 -8.19 -28.84 4.02
C ARG A 2 -7.46 -28.10 5.15
N SER A 3 -6.14 -27.89 5.07
CA SER A 3 -5.39 -27.31 6.21
C SER A 3 -5.05 -25.82 6.07
N SER A 4 -5.00 -25.24 4.86
CA SER A 4 -4.65 -23.83 4.69
C SER A 4 -5.83 -22.90 4.93
N ALA A 5 -7.00 -23.18 4.37
CA ALA A 5 -8.19 -22.34 4.55
C ALA A 5 -8.64 -22.26 6.02
N ALA A 6 -8.54 -23.37 6.77
CA ALA A 6 -8.91 -23.38 8.19
C ALA A 6 -7.92 -22.59 9.07
N SER A 7 -6.64 -22.53 8.70
CA SER A 7 -5.65 -21.76 9.45
C SER A 7 -5.76 -20.26 9.23
N ASP A 8 -6.29 -19.83 8.08
CA ASP A 8 -6.30 -18.44 7.67
C ASP A 8 -7.58 -17.69 8.09
N VAL A 9 -8.69 -18.41 8.29
CA VAL A 9 -10.00 -17.82 8.64
C VAL A 9 -10.03 -17.17 10.02
N TYR A 10 -9.19 -17.58 10.94
CA TYR A 10 -9.29 -17.11 12.33
C TYR A 10 -8.49 -15.84 12.64
N LYS A 11 -7.67 -15.36 11.71
CA LYS A 11 -6.86 -14.18 11.96
C LYS A 11 -7.56 -12.92 11.43
N ARG A 12 -8.40 -12.29 12.30
CA ARG A 12 -8.70 -10.85 12.26
C ARG A 12 -9.50 -10.37 11.05
N GLN A 13 -10.59 -11.07 10.73
CA GLN A 13 -11.31 -10.75 9.49
C GLN A 13 -12.52 -9.87 9.73
N THR A 14 -12.58 -8.75 9.02
CA THR A 14 -13.71 -7.80 9.00
C THR A 14 -15.00 -8.39 8.41
N TRP A 15 -14.93 -9.56 7.77
CA TRP A 15 -16.07 -10.25 7.19
C TRP A 15 -16.85 -11.13 8.20
N ILE A 16 -16.27 -11.39 9.38
CA ILE A 16 -16.97 -12.10 10.46
C ILE A 16 -17.83 -11.10 11.22
N GLY A 17 -19.13 -11.36 11.34
CA GLY A 17 -20.07 -10.47 12.00
C GLY A 17 -19.81 -10.29 13.50
N PRO A 18 -20.22 -9.13 14.09
CA PRO A 18 -20.08 -8.86 15.52
C PRO A 18 -20.76 -9.88 16.41
N GLU A 19 -21.84 -10.53 15.94
CA GLU A 19 -22.60 -11.55 16.65
C GLU A 19 -21.75 -12.79 16.94
N ILE A 20 -20.92 -13.20 15.99
CA ILE A 20 -20.03 -14.37 16.13
C ILE A 20 -18.93 -14.06 17.14
N ILE A 21 -18.37 -12.85 17.09
CA ILE A 21 -17.37 -12.41 18.07
C ILE A 21 -17.99 -12.31 19.47
N LYS A 22 -19.23 -11.82 19.57
CA LYS A 22 -19.95 -11.78 20.84
C LYS A 22 -20.19 -13.18 21.40
N GLN A 23 -20.65 -14.12 20.56
CA GLN A 23 -20.82 -15.52 20.93
C GLN A 23 -19.51 -16.14 21.42
N PHE A 24 -18.40 -15.90 20.71
CA PHE A 24 -17.09 -16.35 21.15
C PHE A 24 -16.71 -15.78 22.51
N ALA A 25 -16.89 -14.49 22.72
CA ALA A 25 -16.56 -13.85 23.98
C ALA A 25 -17.38 -14.41 25.14
N ASP A 26 -18.67 -14.65 24.93
CA ASP A 26 -19.57 -15.22 25.93
C ASP A 26 -19.18 -16.66 26.30
N GLU A 27 -18.83 -17.50 25.33
CA GLU A 27 -18.38 -18.85 25.58
C GLU A 27 -16.98 -18.90 26.22
N LEU A 28 -16.03 -18.08 25.74
CA LEU A 28 -14.66 -18.02 26.25
C LEU A 28 -14.63 -17.61 27.72
N PHE A 29 -15.32 -16.51 28.01
CA PHE A 29 -15.33 -15.92 29.35
C PHE A 29 -16.39 -16.54 30.27
N GLN A 30 -17.27 -17.41 29.74
CA GLN A 30 -18.45 -17.95 30.45
C GLN A 30 -19.27 -16.80 31.05
N SER A 31 -19.70 -15.89 30.18
CA SER A 31 -20.34 -14.63 30.57
C SER A 31 -21.58 -14.85 31.43
N THR A 32 -21.64 -14.14 32.55
CA THR A 32 -22.79 -14.11 33.45
C THR A 32 -23.93 -13.25 32.86
N TYR A 33 -25.14 -13.32 33.45
CA TYR A 33 -26.28 -12.48 33.05
C TYR A 33 -25.96 -10.98 33.00
N ARG A 34 -25.09 -10.49 33.90
CA ARG A 34 -24.62 -9.11 33.90
C ARG A 34 -23.74 -8.79 32.70
N GLU A 35 -22.87 -9.70 32.31
CA GLU A 35 -21.91 -9.55 31.22
C GLU A 35 -22.58 -9.70 29.84
N GLN A 36 -23.79 -10.25 29.76
CA GLN A 36 -24.58 -10.27 28.52
C GLN A 36 -24.88 -8.85 27.99
N LYS A 37 -24.82 -7.80 28.85
CA LYS A 37 -24.91 -6.39 28.46
C LYS A 37 -23.66 -5.84 27.78
N ILE A 38 -22.58 -6.61 27.74
CA ILE A 38 -21.37 -6.27 26.97
C ILE A 38 -21.71 -6.51 25.50
N ALA A 39 -21.63 -5.46 24.70
CA ALA A 39 -21.89 -5.54 23.26
C ALA A 39 -20.61 -5.42 22.46
N VAL A 40 -20.52 -6.21 21.42
CA VAL A 40 -19.45 -6.13 20.40
C VAL A 40 -20.02 -5.43 19.18
N ARG A 41 -19.34 -4.41 18.70
CA ARG A 41 -19.72 -3.63 17.51
C ARG A 41 -18.54 -3.50 16.58
N TYR A 42 -18.80 -3.45 15.30
CA TYR A 42 -17.81 -3.14 14.27
C TYR A 42 -18.24 -1.88 13.53
N ASN A 43 -17.33 -0.92 13.42
CA ASN A 43 -17.55 0.29 12.65
C ASN A 43 -16.82 0.13 11.30
N GLU A 44 -17.57 0.02 10.21
CA GLU A 44 -17.05 -0.20 8.86
C GLU A 44 -16.21 0.99 8.36
N TYR A 45 -16.60 2.24 8.67
CA TYR A 45 -15.89 3.44 8.23
C TYR A 45 -14.53 3.60 8.90
N LEU A 46 -14.48 3.29 10.21
CA LEU A 46 -13.24 3.36 10.99
C LEU A 46 -12.46 2.06 10.95
N ASN A 47 -13.07 1.00 10.43
CA ASN A 47 -12.51 -0.35 10.49
C ASN A 47 -12.04 -0.69 11.90
N ASN A 48 -12.93 -0.51 12.89
CA ASN A 48 -12.59 -0.66 14.29
C ASN A 48 -13.65 -1.46 15.04
N TRP A 49 -13.16 -2.35 15.90
CA TRP A 49 -13.98 -3.14 16.79
C TRP A 49 -14.11 -2.44 18.13
N TYR A 50 -15.31 -2.42 18.67
CA TYR A 50 -15.61 -1.86 19.99
C TYR A 50 -16.30 -2.90 20.84
N ILE A 51 -15.82 -3.02 22.07
CA ILE A 51 -16.49 -3.79 23.11
C ILE A 51 -16.95 -2.81 24.17
N SER A 52 -18.26 -2.65 24.32
CA SER A 52 -18.84 -1.74 25.33
C SER A 52 -18.88 -2.39 26.70
N ASN A 53 -18.95 -1.56 27.75
CA ASN A 53 -19.17 -2.03 29.13
C ASN A 53 -18.15 -3.07 29.65
N LYS A 54 -16.91 -3.02 29.19
CA LYS A 54 -15.85 -4.00 29.51
C LYS A 54 -15.61 -4.19 31.02
N SER A 55 -15.88 -3.15 31.81
CA SER A 55 -15.74 -3.16 33.27
C SER A 55 -16.72 -4.11 33.98
N LEU A 56 -17.84 -4.49 33.32
CA LEU A 56 -18.78 -5.46 33.90
C LEU A 56 -18.14 -6.85 34.07
N GLY A 57 -17.09 -7.15 33.32
CA GLY A 57 -16.34 -8.39 33.43
C GLY A 57 -15.27 -8.44 34.54
N ASN A 58 -15.08 -7.35 35.29
CA ASN A 58 -14.01 -7.30 36.29
C ASN A 58 -14.21 -8.23 37.48
N ASP A 59 -15.44 -8.69 37.74
CA ASP A 59 -15.75 -9.68 38.77
C ASP A 59 -15.54 -11.13 38.31
N ASN A 60 -15.29 -11.34 37.03
CA ASN A 60 -15.14 -12.65 36.43
C ASN A 60 -13.66 -13.09 36.42
N ILE A 61 -13.35 -14.19 37.11
CA ILE A 61 -12.00 -14.73 37.22
C ILE A 61 -11.39 -15.09 35.85
N ARG A 62 -12.21 -15.55 34.89
CA ARG A 62 -11.73 -15.83 33.54
C ARG A 62 -11.30 -14.58 32.81
N VAL A 63 -12.04 -13.49 32.98
CA VAL A 63 -11.74 -12.19 32.36
C VAL A 63 -10.53 -11.51 33.01
N THR A 64 -10.36 -11.65 34.34
CA THR A 64 -9.34 -10.89 35.08
C THR A 64 -8.05 -11.68 35.29
N ASN A 65 -8.10 -13.01 35.31
CA ASN A 65 -6.94 -13.86 35.61
C ASN A 65 -6.58 -14.84 34.48
N THR A 66 -7.56 -15.65 34.00
CA THR A 66 -7.26 -16.67 32.98
C THR A 66 -6.84 -16.02 31.67
N TYR A 67 -7.65 -15.09 31.16
CA TYR A 67 -7.46 -14.37 29.90
C TYR A 67 -7.16 -12.88 30.07
N GLY A 68 -6.93 -12.43 31.30
CA GLY A 68 -6.53 -11.08 31.66
C GLY A 68 -5.32 -11.06 32.58
N THR A 69 -4.91 -9.87 32.97
CA THR A 69 -3.89 -9.60 33.95
C THR A 69 -4.42 -8.63 35.01
N LYS A 70 -3.68 -8.40 36.09
CA LYS A 70 -4.04 -7.42 37.14
C LYS A 70 -4.22 -5.99 36.59
N ARG A 71 -3.67 -5.67 35.40
CA ARG A 71 -3.67 -4.33 34.81
C ARG A 71 -4.60 -4.17 33.64
N ILE A 72 -4.96 -5.27 32.97
CA ILE A 72 -5.83 -5.23 31.78
C ILE A 72 -6.69 -6.50 31.75
N ASN A 73 -7.99 -6.34 31.57
CA ASN A 73 -8.93 -7.45 31.54
C ASN A 73 -9.04 -8.09 30.15
N GLY A 74 -9.61 -9.30 30.08
CA GLY A 74 -9.73 -10.08 28.86
C GLY A 74 -10.52 -9.40 27.73
N TYR A 75 -11.55 -8.61 28.05
CA TYR A 75 -12.31 -7.88 27.02
C TYR A 75 -11.49 -6.77 26.37
N HIS A 76 -10.60 -6.11 27.09
CA HIS A 76 -9.66 -5.15 26.51
C HIS A 76 -8.62 -5.85 25.63
N LEU A 77 -8.14 -7.03 26.07
CA LEU A 77 -7.20 -7.83 25.25
C LEU A 77 -7.86 -8.35 23.98
N LEU A 78 -9.13 -8.81 24.07
CA LEU A 78 -9.91 -9.21 22.90
C LEU A 78 -10.10 -8.05 21.93
N GLU A 79 -10.47 -6.86 22.42
CA GLU A 79 -10.62 -5.67 21.57
C GLU A 79 -9.29 -5.28 20.92
N ASN A 80 -8.18 -5.33 21.65
CA ASN A 80 -6.85 -5.09 21.08
C ASN A 80 -6.51 -6.13 20.00
N ALA A 81 -6.82 -7.41 20.23
CA ALA A 81 -6.61 -8.46 19.25
C ALA A 81 -7.42 -8.24 17.97
N LEU A 82 -8.71 -7.90 18.10
CA LEU A 82 -9.60 -7.60 16.98
C LEU A 82 -9.13 -6.37 16.18
N ASN A 83 -8.55 -5.38 16.85
CA ASN A 83 -8.02 -4.16 16.24
C ASN A 83 -6.55 -4.24 15.83
N LEU A 84 -5.93 -5.41 15.84
CA LEU A 84 -4.52 -5.60 15.48
C LEU A 84 -3.53 -4.80 16.34
N ARG A 85 -3.90 -4.47 17.57
CA ARG A 85 -3.06 -3.70 18.48
C ARG A 85 -2.28 -4.64 19.39
N ALA A 86 -0.96 -4.59 19.35
CA ALA A 86 -0.14 -5.23 20.36
C ALA A 86 -0.33 -4.49 21.69
N THR A 87 -0.79 -5.20 22.71
CA THR A 87 -1.00 -4.61 24.04
C THR A 87 0.33 -4.16 24.63
N LYS A 88 0.37 -2.92 25.13
CA LYS A 88 1.52 -2.33 25.83
C LYS A 88 1.06 -1.79 27.17
N ILE A 89 1.79 -2.12 28.23
CA ILE A 89 1.50 -1.68 29.59
C ILE A 89 2.56 -0.65 30.00
N TYR A 90 2.10 0.48 30.52
CA TYR A 90 2.96 1.59 30.94
C TYR A 90 2.82 1.83 32.43
N ASP A 91 3.95 2.13 33.09
CA ASP A 91 4.00 2.66 34.45
C ASP A 91 4.02 4.18 34.37
N THR A 92 3.24 4.81 35.23
CA THR A 92 3.31 6.25 35.44
C THR A 92 4.41 6.55 36.42
N ILE A 93 5.42 7.29 35.98
CA ILE A 93 6.51 7.79 36.82
C ILE A 93 6.51 9.32 36.78
N TYR A 94 6.91 9.93 37.89
CA TYR A 94 7.05 11.40 37.95
C TYR A 94 8.52 11.75 37.85
N ASP A 95 8.85 12.74 37.02
CA ASP A 95 10.22 13.29 36.95
C ASP A 95 10.51 14.21 38.14
N GLU A 96 11.77 14.68 38.25
CA GLU A 96 12.21 15.57 39.32
C GLU A 96 11.43 16.89 39.44
N ASN A 97 10.71 17.26 38.35
CA ASN A 97 9.86 18.46 38.29
C ASN A 97 8.38 18.13 38.54
N GLY A 98 8.04 16.90 38.97
CA GLY A 98 6.68 16.46 39.24
C GLY A 98 5.84 16.23 37.94
N LYS A 99 6.46 16.19 36.78
CA LYS A 99 5.77 15.95 35.52
C LYS A 99 5.59 14.45 35.27
N GLU A 100 4.37 14.07 34.95
CA GLU A 100 3.97 12.70 34.65
C GLU A 100 4.65 12.18 33.37
N GLN A 101 5.31 11.03 33.46
CA GLN A 101 5.91 10.31 32.35
C GLN A 101 5.42 8.87 32.33
N HIS A 102 5.15 8.34 31.13
CA HIS A 102 4.75 6.96 30.93
C HIS A 102 5.95 6.12 30.46
N LYS A 103 6.42 5.22 31.33
CA LYS A 103 7.51 4.30 31.01
C LYS A 103 6.95 2.91 30.72
N LEU A 104 7.38 2.31 29.59
CA LEU A 104 6.95 0.96 29.21
C LEU A 104 7.41 -0.07 30.27
N ASN A 105 6.46 -0.84 30.78
CA ASN A 105 6.74 -1.98 31.66
C ASN A 105 6.87 -3.25 30.82
N GLY A 106 8.09 -3.71 30.59
CA GLY A 106 8.41 -4.88 29.77
C GLY A 106 7.71 -6.15 30.25
N PRO A 107 7.94 -6.61 31.50
CA PRO A 107 7.33 -7.84 32.01
C PRO A 107 5.80 -7.84 31.97
N ALA A 108 5.15 -6.75 32.38
CA ALA A 108 3.69 -6.65 32.33
C ALA A 108 3.15 -6.61 30.88
N THR A 109 3.92 -6.06 29.95
CA THR A 109 3.60 -6.06 28.52
C THR A 109 3.70 -7.48 27.93
N GLU A 110 4.73 -8.23 28.26
CA GLU A 110 4.90 -9.62 27.81
C GLU A 110 3.79 -10.52 28.35
N GLU A 111 3.44 -10.39 29.64
CA GLU A 111 2.31 -11.12 30.24
C GLU A 111 1.00 -10.81 29.51
N ALA A 112 0.67 -9.53 29.28
CA ALA A 112 -0.54 -9.13 28.60
C ALA A 112 -0.58 -9.64 27.14
N GLN A 113 0.53 -9.60 26.41
CA GLN A 113 0.64 -10.15 25.07
C GLN A 113 0.52 -11.67 25.03
N ALA A 114 1.04 -12.38 26.05
CA ALA A 114 0.85 -13.83 26.17
C ALA A 114 -0.64 -14.18 26.35
N LYS A 115 -1.36 -13.43 27.21
CA LYS A 115 -2.81 -13.59 27.39
C LYS A 115 -3.60 -13.24 26.11
N GLN A 116 -3.20 -12.20 25.40
CA GLN A 116 -3.80 -11.86 24.12
C GLN A 116 -3.65 -13.00 23.10
N ARG A 117 -2.47 -13.61 22.99
CA ARG A 117 -2.25 -14.79 22.12
C ARG A 117 -3.11 -15.99 22.55
N MET A 118 -3.29 -16.23 23.85
CA MET A 118 -4.18 -17.28 24.34
C MET A 118 -5.62 -17.07 23.87
N ILE A 119 -6.12 -15.83 23.83
CA ILE A 119 -7.46 -15.52 23.29
C ILE A 119 -7.50 -15.78 21.79
N GLU A 120 -6.47 -15.36 21.06
CA GLU A 120 -6.37 -15.57 19.61
C GLU A 120 -6.35 -17.08 19.27
N ASP A 121 -5.61 -17.89 20.02
CA ASP A 121 -5.53 -19.33 19.80
C ASP A 121 -6.87 -20.03 20.18
N ALA A 122 -7.48 -19.61 21.29
CA ALA A 122 -8.82 -20.11 21.65
C ALA A 122 -9.87 -19.81 20.58
N PHE A 123 -9.82 -18.64 19.93
CA PHE A 123 -10.70 -18.31 18.81
C PHE A 123 -10.52 -19.26 17.62
N LYS A 124 -9.27 -19.59 17.30
CA LYS A 124 -8.94 -20.53 16.22
C LYS A 124 -9.59 -21.88 16.41
N ASP A 125 -9.47 -22.40 17.63
CA ASP A 125 -9.99 -23.73 17.97
C ASP A 125 -11.52 -23.72 18.03
N TRP A 126 -12.12 -22.59 18.38
CA TRP A 126 -13.55 -22.44 18.57
C TRP A 126 -14.34 -22.20 17.29
N ILE A 127 -13.83 -21.39 16.36
CA ILE A 127 -14.59 -20.81 15.23
C ILE A 127 -15.24 -21.88 14.32
N PHE A 128 -14.54 -22.99 14.10
CA PHE A 128 -15.01 -24.10 13.24
C PHE A 128 -15.47 -25.34 14.01
N LYS A 129 -15.54 -25.30 15.32
CA LYS A 129 -15.93 -26.45 16.15
C LYS A 129 -17.40 -26.78 15.95
N ASP A 130 -18.26 -25.80 15.92
CA ASP A 130 -19.67 -25.93 15.63
C ASP A 130 -19.92 -26.11 14.13
N ARG A 131 -20.82 -27.03 13.77
CA ARG A 131 -21.09 -27.42 12.38
C ARG A 131 -21.83 -26.32 11.61
N GLU A 132 -22.90 -25.75 12.19
CA GLU A 132 -23.75 -24.78 11.51
C GLU A 132 -22.98 -23.48 11.29
N ARG A 133 -22.26 -23.02 12.32
CA ARG A 133 -21.37 -21.86 12.22
C ARG A 133 -20.30 -22.06 11.15
N ARG A 134 -19.67 -23.25 11.10
CA ARG A 134 -18.67 -23.57 10.10
C ARG A 134 -19.23 -23.54 8.68
N GLU A 135 -20.41 -24.17 8.45
CA GLU A 135 -21.04 -24.20 7.13
C GLU A 135 -21.45 -22.80 6.67
N SER A 136 -22.01 -21.98 7.56
CA SER A 136 -22.37 -20.60 7.29
C SER A 136 -21.14 -19.73 6.96
N LEU A 137 -20.07 -19.84 7.75
CA LEU A 137 -18.83 -19.09 7.50
C LEU A 137 -18.14 -19.51 6.21
N VAL A 138 -18.12 -20.80 5.89
CA VAL A 138 -17.54 -21.30 4.63
C VAL A 138 -18.34 -20.79 3.43
N ALA A 139 -19.68 -20.76 3.51
CA ALA A 139 -20.53 -20.22 2.45
C ALA A 139 -20.24 -18.72 2.24
N LEU A 140 -20.22 -17.94 3.32
CA LEU A 140 -19.91 -16.50 3.28
C LEU A 140 -18.51 -16.23 2.76
N TYR A 141 -17.52 -17.02 3.16
CA TYR A 141 -16.14 -16.89 2.66
C TYR A 141 -16.04 -17.19 1.17
N ASN A 142 -16.71 -18.26 0.72
CA ASN A 142 -16.72 -18.61 -0.70
C ASN A 142 -17.40 -17.53 -1.54
N GLU A 143 -18.49 -16.95 -1.05
CA GLU A 143 -19.18 -15.85 -1.72
C GLU A 143 -18.29 -14.59 -1.85
N LYS A 144 -17.59 -14.23 -0.78
CA LYS A 144 -16.78 -13.00 -0.76
C LYS A 144 -15.42 -13.13 -1.45
N PHE A 145 -14.76 -14.28 -1.32
CA PHE A 145 -13.33 -14.42 -1.70
C PHE A 145 -13.06 -15.49 -2.76
N ASN A 146 -13.84 -16.57 -2.84
CA ASN A 146 -13.60 -17.65 -3.79
C ASN A 146 -14.42 -17.53 -5.10
N CYS A 147 -15.22 -16.49 -5.25
CA CYS A 147 -15.98 -16.24 -6.47
C CYS A 147 -15.12 -15.63 -7.61
N ILE A 148 -13.91 -15.18 -7.31
CA ILE A 148 -13.01 -14.54 -8.27
C ILE A 148 -12.16 -15.62 -8.95
N ARG A 149 -12.32 -15.78 -10.25
CA ARG A 149 -11.42 -16.55 -11.10
C ARG A 149 -10.56 -15.59 -11.93
N PRO A 150 -9.23 -15.56 -11.72
CA PRO A 150 -8.35 -14.74 -12.53
C PRO A 150 -8.52 -15.07 -14.01
N ARG A 151 -8.65 -14.04 -14.84
CA ARG A 151 -8.69 -14.21 -16.30
C ARG A 151 -7.27 -14.52 -16.79
N GLU A 152 -7.17 -15.53 -17.64
CA GLU A 152 -5.94 -15.79 -18.38
C GLU A 152 -6.00 -15.08 -19.74
N TYR A 153 -4.90 -14.45 -20.12
CA TYR A 153 -4.77 -13.70 -21.35
C TYR A 153 -3.87 -14.44 -22.33
N ASP A 154 -4.39 -14.77 -23.50
CA ASP A 154 -3.63 -15.35 -24.60
C ASP A 154 -3.50 -14.33 -25.73
N GLY A 155 -2.28 -13.90 -26.01
CA GLY A 155 -1.93 -12.97 -27.08
C GLY A 155 -1.46 -13.65 -28.37
N SER A 156 -1.58 -14.96 -28.49
CA SER A 156 -1.10 -15.72 -29.66
C SER A 156 -1.75 -15.28 -30.98
N HIS A 157 -3.02 -14.87 -30.91
CA HIS A 157 -3.81 -14.42 -32.05
C HIS A 157 -3.54 -12.97 -32.49
N ILE A 158 -2.82 -12.17 -31.69
CA ILE A 158 -2.59 -10.75 -31.98
C ILE A 158 -1.59 -10.62 -33.13
N GLN A 159 -1.97 -9.84 -34.14
CA GLN A 159 -1.08 -9.45 -35.24
C GLN A 159 -0.64 -8.01 -35.04
N PHE A 160 0.67 -7.79 -35.02
CA PHE A 160 1.29 -6.48 -34.78
C PHE A 160 1.59 -5.79 -36.11
N PHE A 161 0.66 -4.97 -36.59
CA PHE A 161 0.79 -4.27 -37.86
C PHE A 161 1.81 -3.12 -37.78
N GLY A 162 2.71 -3.05 -38.76
CA GLY A 162 3.76 -2.02 -38.81
C GLY A 162 4.95 -2.28 -37.89
N MET A 163 4.96 -3.40 -37.15
CA MET A 163 6.11 -3.85 -36.38
C MET A 163 7.21 -4.37 -37.30
N ASN A 164 8.46 -4.18 -36.92
CA ASN A 164 9.62 -4.68 -37.62
C ASN A 164 9.55 -6.23 -37.74
N PRO A 165 9.51 -6.79 -38.96
CA PRO A 165 9.34 -8.24 -39.16
C PRO A 165 10.54 -9.07 -38.69
N GLU A 166 11.72 -8.46 -38.50
CA GLU A 166 12.90 -9.14 -37.98
C GLU A 166 12.84 -9.36 -36.46
N ILE A 167 11.88 -8.74 -35.77
CA ILE A 167 11.71 -8.83 -34.34
C ILE A 167 10.50 -9.70 -34.01
N ALA A 168 10.71 -10.80 -33.30
CA ALA A 168 9.64 -11.67 -32.81
C ALA A 168 9.42 -11.46 -31.31
N LEU A 169 8.18 -11.12 -30.94
CA LEU A 169 7.78 -11.04 -29.53
C LEU A 169 7.64 -12.45 -28.94
N ARG A 170 8.15 -12.63 -27.72
CA ARG A 170 8.05 -13.89 -26.97
C ARG A 170 6.60 -14.15 -26.51
N PRO A 171 6.21 -15.41 -26.25
CA PRO A 171 4.84 -15.72 -25.82
C PRO A 171 4.37 -14.91 -24.60
N HIS A 172 5.20 -14.77 -23.55
CA HIS A 172 4.84 -13.97 -22.37
C HIS A 172 4.62 -12.50 -22.71
N GLN A 173 5.39 -11.92 -23.64
CA GLN A 173 5.20 -10.54 -24.08
C GLN A 173 3.86 -10.36 -24.82
N ARG A 174 3.51 -11.31 -25.68
CA ARG A 174 2.22 -11.30 -26.40
C ARG A 174 1.06 -11.42 -25.41
N ASN A 175 1.18 -12.27 -24.39
CA ASN A 175 0.15 -12.42 -23.34
C ASN A 175 0.04 -11.16 -22.47
N ALA A 176 1.16 -10.53 -22.11
CA ALA A 176 1.17 -9.26 -21.40
C ALA A 176 0.50 -8.12 -22.21
N ILE A 177 0.77 -8.07 -23.52
CA ILE A 177 0.08 -7.12 -24.42
C ILE A 177 -1.43 -7.41 -24.48
N ALA A 178 -1.84 -8.67 -24.56
CA ALA A 178 -3.24 -9.08 -24.49
C ALA A 178 -3.90 -8.63 -23.17
N HIS A 179 -3.18 -8.75 -22.05
CA HIS A 179 -3.64 -8.26 -20.77
C HIS A 179 -3.89 -6.75 -20.77
N ILE A 180 -2.97 -5.95 -21.34
CA ILE A 180 -3.13 -4.49 -21.47
C ILE A 180 -4.30 -4.12 -22.38
N LEU A 181 -4.51 -4.87 -23.47
CA LEU A 181 -5.55 -4.56 -24.46
C LEU A 181 -6.96 -4.95 -23.98
N TYR A 182 -7.11 -6.08 -23.33
CA TYR A 182 -8.41 -6.69 -23.01
C TYR A 182 -8.77 -6.60 -21.52
N GLY A 183 -7.79 -6.29 -20.66
CA GLY A 183 -7.95 -6.13 -19.23
C GLY A 183 -8.34 -4.72 -18.82
N HIS A 184 -8.17 -4.48 -17.53
CA HIS A 184 -8.22 -3.15 -16.92
C HIS A 184 -6.80 -2.58 -16.79
N ASN A 185 -6.60 -1.60 -15.92
CA ASN A 185 -5.25 -1.11 -15.61
C ASN A 185 -4.32 -2.29 -15.30
N THR A 186 -3.11 -2.23 -15.82
CA THR A 186 -2.21 -3.39 -15.81
C THR A 186 -0.87 -3.05 -15.18
N LEU A 187 -0.35 -3.97 -14.36
CA LEU A 187 1.01 -3.97 -13.85
C LEU A 187 1.83 -5.07 -14.55
N LEU A 188 2.85 -4.67 -15.28
CA LEU A 188 3.87 -5.58 -15.79
C LEU A 188 4.92 -5.81 -14.69
N ALA A 189 4.66 -6.80 -13.84
CA ALA A 189 5.57 -7.21 -12.77
C ALA A 189 6.60 -8.22 -13.31
N HIS A 190 7.36 -7.78 -14.31
CA HIS A 190 8.30 -8.62 -15.05
C HIS A 190 9.73 -8.37 -14.62
N THR A 191 10.49 -9.42 -14.41
CA THR A 191 11.91 -9.34 -14.07
C THR A 191 12.70 -8.50 -15.07
N VAL A 192 13.86 -8.00 -14.67
CA VAL A 192 14.77 -7.27 -15.56
C VAL A 192 15.18 -8.19 -16.71
N GLY A 193 15.18 -7.65 -17.94
CA GLY A 193 15.50 -8.42 -19.15
C GLY A 193 14.32 -9.21 -19.76
N ALA A 194 13.11 -9.13 -19.20
CA ALA A 194 11.90 -9.73 -19.79
C ALA A 194 11.44 -9.05 -21.08
N GLY A 195 11.83 -7.78 -21.31
CA GLY A 195 11.48 -7.00 -22.49
C GLY A 195 10.26 -6.09 -22.31
N LYS A 196 10.05 -5.57 -21.10
CA LYS A 196 8.94 -4.65 -20.76
C LYS A 196 8.79 -3.48 -21.74
N THR A 197 9.88 -2.91 -22.21
CA THR A 197 9.86 -1.81 -23.19
C THR A 197 9.11 -2.20 -24.46
N TYR A 198 9.37 -3.39 -24.99
CA TYR A 198 8.68 -3.89 -26.18
C TYR A 198 7.18 -4.17 -25.92
N GLU A 199 6.86 -4.67 -24.73
CA GLU A 199 5.46 -4.88 -24.31
C GLU A 199 4.69 -3.57 -24.25
N MET A 200 5.27 -2.53 -23.63
CA MET A 200 4.67 -1.20 -23.53
C MET A 200 4.51 -0.55 -24.92
N VAL A 201 5.54 -0.59 -25.76
CA VAL A 201 5.52 0.01 -27.09
C VAL A 201 4.50 -0.70 -27.98
N ALA A 202 4.52 -2.03 -28.05
CA ALA A 202 3.57 -2.78 -28.86
C ALA A 202 2.14 -2.62 -28.36
N ALA A 203 1.91 -2.59 -27.05
CA ALA A 203 0.59 -2.31 -26.50
C ALA A 203 0.10 -0.89 -26.81
N ALA A 204 0.96 0.13 -26.76
CA ALA A 204 0.61 1.51 -27.10
C ALA A 204 0.20 1.62 -28.57
N MET A 205 0.95 1.02 -29.48
CA MET A 205 0.67 1.01 -30.91
C MET A 205 -0.66 0.29 -31.22
N GLU A 206 -0.87 -0.88 -30.61
CA GLU A 206 -2.11 -1.65 -30.82
C GLU A 206 -3.34 -0.96 -30.17
N LYS A 207 -3.21 -0.36 -28.98
CA LYS A 207 -4.30 0.45 -28.38
C LYS A 207 -4.73 1.56 -29.33
N LYS A 208 -3.79 2.28 -29.93
CA LYS A 208 -4.09 3.34 -30.90
C LYS A 208 -4.69 2.78 -32.17
N ARG A 209 -4.12 1.72 -32.73
CA ARG A 209 -4.64 1.07 -33.96
C ARG A 209 -6.09 0.57 -33.80
N LEU A 210 -6.40 0.02 -32.61
CA LEU A 210 -7.73 -0.50 -32.29
C LEU A 210 -8.73 0.59 -31.86
N GLY A 211 -8.29 1.85 -31.76
CA GLY A 211 -9.14 2.96 -31.29
C GLY A 211 -9.45 2.89 -29.78
N LEU A 212 -8.68 2.13 -29.01
CA LEU A 212 -8.82 2.02 -27.55
C LEU A 212 -8.22 3.21 -26.81
N CYS A 213 -7.32 3.95 -27.46
CA CYS A 213 -6.81 5.23 -26.99
C CYS A 213 -6.50 6.15 -28.17
N SER A 214 -6.49 7.44 -27.90
CA SER A 214 -6.12 8.48 -28.87
C SER A 214 -4.64 8.84 -28.78
N LYS A 215 -4.10 8.88 -27.56
CA LYS A 215 -2.73 9.31 -27.27
C LYS A 215 -2.15 8.62 -26.05
N THR A 216 -1.03 7.92 -26.25
CA THR A 216 -0.30 7.28 -25.15
C THR A 216 0.85 8.16 -24.67
N LEU A 217 0.88 8.48 -23.37
CA LEU A 217 1.97 9.10 -22.67
C LEU A 217 2.77 8.03 -21.94
N VAL A 218 4.09 7.98 -22.17
CA VAL A 218 4.99 7.03 -21.51
C VAL A 218 5.97 7.76 -20.62
N ALA A 219 5.82 7.60 -19.31
CA ALA A 219 6.73 8.18 -18.32
C ALA A 219 7.84 7.18 -17.98
N VAL A 220 9.08 7.59 -18.20
CA VAL A 220 10.28 6.76 -17.96
C VAL A 220 11.29 7.50 -17.09
N PRO A 221 12.26 6.82 -16.46
CA PRO A 221 13.39 7.49 -15.81
C PRO A 221 14.10 8.46 -16.76
N ASN A 222 14.48 9.63 -16.26
CA ASN A 222 14.98 10.73 -17.11
C ASN A 222 16.12 10.35 -18.05
N HIS A 223 17.01 9.48 -17.60
CA HIS A 223 18.17 9.03 -18.38
C HIS A 223 17.81 7.97 -19.43
N LEU A 224 16.61 7.40 -19.39
CA LEU A 224 16.15 6.35 -20.31
C LEU A 224 15.27 6.88 -21.46
N THR A 225 14.89 8.17 -21.47
CA THR A 225 13.99 8.73 -22.48
C THR A 225 14.48 8.49 -23.91
N GLY A 226 15.74 8.74 -24.19
CA GLY A 226 16.35 8.52 -25.50
C GLY A 226 16.47 7.03 -25.87
N GLN A 227 16.83 6.19 -24.89
CA GLN A 227 16.91 4.75 -25.09
C GLN A 227 15.53 4.16 -25.40
N PHE A 228 14.50 4.53 -24.60
CA PHE A 228 13.13 4.07 -24.82
C PHE A 228 12.63 4.42 -26.23
N ALA A 229 12.86 5.66 -26.68
CA ALA A 229 12.48 6.10 -28.02
C ALA A 229 13.24 5.34 -29.13
N SER A 230 14.52 5.07 -28.93
CA SER A 230 15.33 4.28 -29.88
C SER A 230 14.81 2.85 -29.99
N GLU A 231 14.51 2.20 -28.86
CA GLU A 231 13.91 0.86 -28.82
C GLU A 231 12.51 0.84 -29.48
N ALA A 232 11.73 1.89 -29.26
CA ALA A 232 10.40 2.02 -29.85
C ALA A 232 10.48 2.16 -31.40
N LEU A 233 11.38 2.98 -31.92
CA LEU A 233 11.61 3.11 -33.36
C LEU A 233 12.24 1.86 -33.99
N LYS A 234 13.03 1.12 -33.24
CA LYS A 234 13.56 -0.16 -33.67
C LYS A 234 12.45 -1.19 -33.84
N LEU A 235 11.48 -1.19 -32.91
CA LEU A 235 10.32 -2.09 -32.96
C LEU A 235 9.27 -1.64 -34.00
N TYR A 236 9.00 -0.32 -34.08
CA TYR A 236 8.07 0.29 -35.04
C TYR A 236 8.76 1.44 -35.80
N PRO A 237 9.43 1.17 -36.93
CA PRO A 237 10.23 2.17 -37.65
C PRO A 237 9.44 3.38 -38.14
N ASN A 238 8.14 3.23 -38.38
CA ASN A 238 7.27 4.28 -38.89
C ASN A 238 6.47 4.99 -37.79
N ALA A 239 6.72 4.72 -36.51
CA ALA A 239 5.97 5.32 -35.41
C ALA A 239 6.30 6.82 -35.27
N ASN A 240 5.26 7.63 -35.09
CA ASN A 240 5.40 9.06 -34.81
C ASN A 240 5.59 9.28 -33.29
N ILE A 241 6.83 9.39 -32.86
CA ILE A 241 7.19 9.47 -31.44
C ILE A 241 7.67 10.87 -31.11
N LEU A 242 7.09 11.48 -30.07
CA LEU A 242 7.58 12.71 -29.46
C LEU A 242 8.40 12.38 -28.22
N VAL A 243 9.66 12.80 -28.19
CA VAL A 243 10.55 12.59 -27.03
C VAL A 243 10.80 13.92 -26.35
N THR A 244 10.66 13.94 -25.03
CA THR A 244 10.93 15.14 -24.24
C THR A 244 12.42 15.27 -23.92
N THR A 245 12.91 16.51 -23.98
CA THR A 245 14.26 16.87 -23.54
C THR A 245 14.20 17.76 -22.29
N GLN A 246 15.30 17.93 -21.60
CA GLN A 246 15.35 18.82 -20.44
C GLN A 246 15.00 20.28 -20.80
N ARG A 247 15.41 20.75 -21.99
CA ARG A 247 15.14 22.09 -22.50
C ARG A 247 13.65 22.37 -22.73
N ASP A 248 12.89 21.35 -23.11
CA ASP A 248 11.44 21.48 -23.34
C ASP A 248 10.66 21.80 -22.06
N PHE A 249 11.20 21.42 -20.89
CA PHE A 249 10.59 21.66 -19.58
C PHE A 249 11.22 22.82 -18.80
N GLU A 250 12.08 23.62 -19.42
CA GLU A 250 12.44 24.94 -18.90
C GLU A 250 11.20 25.84 -18.85
N LYS A 251 11.21 26.79 -17.92
CA LYS A 251 10.03 27.61 -17.60
C LYS A 251 9.45 28.35 -18.81
N SER A 252 10.30 28.75 -19.74
CA SER A 252 9.93 29.43 -21.00
C SER A 252 9.34 28.53 -22.07
N ASN A 253 9.76 27.27 -22.12
CA ASN A 253 9.43 26.34 -23.22
C ASN A 253 8.29 25.39 -22.88
N ARG A 254 8.02 25.16 -21.59
CA ARG A 254 7.06 24.17 -21.10
C ARG A 254 5.66 24.32 -21.71
N LYS A 255 5.13 25.56 -21.71
CA LYS A 255 3.80 25.84 -22.28
C LYS A 255 3.72 25.44 -23.76
N ARG A 256 4.72 25.85 -24.53
CA ARG A 256 4.81 25.50 -25.96
C ARG A 256 4.92 24.00 -26.17
N PHE A 257 5.70 23.33 -25.34
CA PHE A 257 5.87 21.88 -25.45
C PHE A 257 4.58 21.12 -25.06
N CYS A 258 3.92 21.49 -23.98
CA CYS A 258 2.63 20.92 -23.61
C CYS A 258 1.55 21.18 -24.69
N ALA A 259 1.51 22.38 -25.27
CA ALA A 259 0.64 22.67 -26.41
C ALA A 259 0.96 21.79 -27.63
N LYS A 260 2.24 21.50 -27.90
CA LYS A 260 2.67 20.58 -28.95
C LYS A 260 2.16 19.15 -28.67
N ILE A 261 2.21 18.70 -27.43
CA ILE A 261 1.60 17.40 -27.06
C ILE A 261 0.09 17.42 -27.29
N ALA A 262 -0.60 18.47 -26.82
CA ALA A 262 -2.04 18.58 -26.88
C ALA A 262 -2.57 18.55 -28.34
N THR A 263 -1.93 19.31 -29.24
CA THR A 263 -2.37 19.49 -30.64
C THR A 263 -1.80 18.45 -31.61
N GLY A 264 -0.69 17.79 -31.24
CA GLY A 264 0.00 16.86 -32.13
C GLY A 264 -0.65 15.46 -32.14
N ASN A 265 -0.64 14.82 -33.32
CA ASN A 265 -1.08 13.43 -33.45
C ASN A 265 0.12 12.49 -33.38
N TYR A 266 0.59 12.26 -32.15
CA TYR A 266 1.68 11.32 -31.86
C TYR A 266 1.12 9.92 -31.55
N ASP A 267 1.88 8.89 -31.88
CA ASP A 267 1.57 7.52 -31.46
C ASP A 267 1.98 7.32 -30.02
N ILE A 268 3.17 7.81 -29.68
CA ILE A 268 3.73 7.73 -28.32
C ILE A 268 4.38 9.06 -27.98
N VAL A 269 4.15 9.56 -26.77
CA VAL A 269 4.87 10.69 -26.18
C VAL A 269 5.72 10.17 -25.04
N VAL A 270 7.04 10.20 -25.17
CA VAL A 270 7.99 9.76 -24.15
C VAL A 270 8.41 10.92 -23.28
N ILE A 271 8.20 10.82 -21.97
CA ILE A 271 8.49 11.89 -21.00
C ILE A 271 9.30 11.35 -19.82
N GLY A 272 10.27 12.10 -19.32
CA GLY A 272 10.99 11.73 -18.11
C GLY A 272 10.16 11.97 -16.85
N HIS A 273 10.37 11.17 -15.79
CA HIS A 273 9.62 11.27 -14.55
C HIS A 273 9.60 12.69 -13.99
N SER A 274 10.75 13.37 -13.92
CA SER A 274 10.82 14.74 -13.39
C SER A 274 10.13 15.79 -14.25
N GLN A 275 9.97 15.54 -15.57
CA GLN A 275 9.19 16.39 -16.45
C GLN A 275 7.70 16.11 -16.29
N PHE A 276 7.32 14.84 -16.17
CA PHE A 276 5.95 14.40 -15.94
C PHE A 276 5.36 15.00 -14.65
N GLU A 277 6.14 15.04 -13.57
CA GLU A 277 5.78 15.69 -12.30
C GLU A 277 5.50 17.19 -12.43
N LYS A 278 6.06 17.85 -13.46
CA LYS A 278 5.87 19.30 -13.71
C LYS A 278 4.60 19.63 -14.50
N ILE A 279 3.89 18.65 -15.01
CA ILE A 279 2.60 18.84 -15.68
C ILE A 279 1.51 18.76 -14.60
N PRO A 280 0.88 19.89 -14.23
CA PRO A 280 -0.10 19.89 -13.16
C PRO A 280 -1.45 19.34 -13.62
N LEU A 281 -2.24 18.84 -12.69
CA LEU A 281 -3.69 18.74 -12.85
C LEU A 281 -4.33 20.10 -12.65
N SER A 282 -5.54 20.30 -13.20
CA SER A 282 -6.33 21.49 -12.98
C SER A 282 -6.60 21.72 -11.48
N ASP A 283 -6.66 22.97 -11.06
CA ASP A 283 -6.88 23.30 -9.64
C ASP A 283 -8.30 22.89 -9.21
N ALA A 284 -9.26 22.88 -10.15
CA ALA A 284 -10.61 22.37 -9.92
C ALA A 284 -10.59 20.88 -9.50
N ARG A 285 -9.82 20.06 -10.22
CA ARG A 285 -9.71 18.62 -9.94
C ARG A 285 -8.94 18.33 -8.64
N LYS A 286 -7.88 19.07 -8.40
CA LYS A 286 -7.17 18.99 -7.09
C LYS A 286 -8.09 19.34 -5.92
N ALA A 287 -8.91 20.40 -6.10
CA ALA A 287 -9.87 20.80 -5.09
C ALA A 287 -10.94 19.74 -4.86
N GLU A 288 -11.45 19.12 -5.91
CA GLU A 288 -12.42 18.03 -5.82
C GLU A 288 -11.83 16.82 -5.08
N PHE A 289 -10.60 16.43 -5.40
CA PHE A 289 -9.90 15.34 -4.71
C PHE A 289 -9.70 15.63 -3.21
N ILE A 290 -9.31 16.86 -2.86
CA ILE A 290 -9.16 17.26 -1.46
C ILE A 290 -10.53 17.26 -0.75
N ARG A 291 -11.62 17.70 -1.41
CA ARG A 291 -12.98 17.65 -0.85
C ARG A 291 -13.40 16.22 -0.55
N LYS A 292 -13.24 15.28 -1.51
CA LYS A 292 -13.53 13.86 -1.26
C LYS A 292 -12.81 13.33 -0.03
N GLN A 293 -11.52 13.67 0.14
CA GLN A 293 -10.77 13.28 1.34
C GLN A 293 -11.31 13.93 2.64
N ILE A 294 -11.77 15.17 2.57
CA ILE A 294 -12.39 15.85 3.73
C ILE A 294 -13.71 15.18 4.08
N ASP A 295 -14.54 14.88 3.09
CA ASP A 295 -15.84 14.23 3.29
C ASP A 295 -15.68 12.83 3.90
N GLU A 296 -14.69 12.05 3.43
CA GLU A 296 -14.34 10.75 4.02
C GLU A 296 -13.91 10.89 5.49
N LEU A 297 -13.10 11.89 5.82
CA LEU A 297 -12.70 12.15 7.21
C LEU A 297 -13.87 12.65 8.06
N GLU A 298 -14.80 13.43 7.49
CA GLU A 298 -16.01 13.90 8.19
C GLU A 298 -16.93 12.71 8.50
N MET A 299 -17.19 11.84 7.54
CA MET A 299 -17.95 10.61 7.76
C MET A 299 -17.29 9.70 8.82
N GLN A 300 -15.95 9.60 8.80
CA GLN A 300 -15.22 8.86 9.82
C GLN A 300 -15.41 9.48 11.23
N LEU A 301 -15.33 10.80 11.35
CA LEU A 301 -15.52 11.52 12.61
C LEU A 301 -16.96 11.42 13.14
N GLU A 302 -17.96 11.50 12.26
CA GLU A 302 -19.37 11.35 12.62
C GLU A 302 -19.73 9.93 13.09
N SER A 303 -19.03 8.94 12.58
CA SER A 303 -19.22 7.54 12.97
C SER A 303 -18.53 7.17 14.29
N MET A 304 -17.79 8.09 14.91
CA MET A 304 -17.08 7.86 16.17
C MET A 304 -18.02 8.05 17.38
N ASP A 305 -18.04 7.05 18.26
CA ASP A 305 -18.72 7.11 19.55
C ASP A 305 -17.84 7.74 20.65
N ASN A 306 -18.46 8.22 21.76
CA ASN A 306 -17.76 8.77 22.93
C ASN A 306 -16.76 7.81 23.61
N SER A 307 -16.75 6.54 23.21
CA SER A 307 -15.81 5.51 23.68
C SER A 307 -14.50 5.46 22.87
N ASP A 308 -14.41 6.23 21.78
CA ASP A 308 -13.23 6.25 20.92
C ASP A 308 -12.04 6.95 21.57
N SER A 309 -10.84 6.49 21.21
CA SER A 309 -9.61 7.08 21.72
C SER A 309 -9.55 8.58 21.35
N ARG A 310 -9.50 9.45 22.35
CA ARG A 310 -9.32 10.91 22.16
C ARG A 310 -8.12 11.27 21.28
N LEU A 311 -7.09 10.41 21.26
CA LEU A 311 -5.91 10.58 20.41
C LEU A 311 -6.25 10.39 18.93
N THR A 312 -7.07 9.40 18.59
CA THR A 312 -7.49 9.12 17.21
C THR A 312 -8.35 10.26 16.68
N VAL A 313 -9.31 10.75 17.48
CA VAL A 313 -10.15 11.91 17.13
C VAL A 313 -9.29 13.14 16.84
N LYS A 314 -8.37 13.50 17.75
CA LYS A 314 -7.46 14.63 17.55
C LYS A 314 -6.61 14.52 16.29
N GLN A 315 -6.17 13.32 15.93
CA GLN A 315 -5.37 13.12 14.72
C GLN A 315 -6.20 13.31 13.46
N LEU A 316 -7.42 12.77 13.41
CA LEU A 316 -8.34 12.95 12.28
C LEU A 316 -8.75 14.42 12.14
N GLU A 317 -9.08 15.11 13.26
CA GLU A 317 -9.37 16.55 13.27
C GLU A 317 -8.19 17.40 12.78
N SER A 318 -6.98 17.08 13.24
CA SER A 318 -5.75 17.76 12.79
C SER A 318 -5.55 17.58 11.28
N LYS A 319 -5.74 16.37 10.77
CA LYS A 319 -5.63 16.07 9.34
C LYS A 319 -6.71 16.76 8.52
N LYS A 320 -7.97 16.74 8.97
CA LYS A 320 -9.08 17.49 8.37
C LYS A 320 -8.74 18.98 8.29
N LYS A 321 -8.20 19.57 9.37
CA LYS A 321 -7.78 20.98 9.39
C LYS A 321 -6.67 21.25 8.38
N GLN A 322 -5.67 20.37 8.27
CA GLN A 322 -4.60 20.50 7.27
C GLN A 322 -5.15 20.45 5.84
N LEU A 323 -6.07 19.53 5.54
CA LEU A 323 -6.70 19.43 4.21
C LEU A 323 -7.57 20.66 3.91
N LYS A 324 -8.34 21.17 4.87
CA LYS A 324 -9.11 22.41 4.72
C LYS A 324 -8.20 23.61 4.45
N THR A 325 -7.07 23.73 5.14
CA THR A 325 -6.07 24.77 4.87
C THR A 325 -5.44 24.61 3.48
N LYS A 326 -5.13 23.37 3.07
CA LYS A 326 -4.60 23.08 1.73
C LYS A 326 -5.61 23.47 0.64
N LEU A 327 -6.88 23.18 0.86
CA LEU A 327 -7.98 23.54 -0.05
C LEU A 327 -8.14 25.07 -0.15
N SER A 328 -8.17 25.78 0.98
CA SER A 328 -8.25 27.25 1.00
C SER A 328 -7.08 27.87 0.25
N ASN A 329 -5.84 27.45 0.55
CA ASN A 329 -4.65 27.96 -0.13
C ASN A 329 -4.68 27.68 -1.65
N LEU A 330 -5.28 26.57 -2.08
CA LEU A 330 -5.43 26.24 -3.50
C LEU A 330 -6.46 27.14 -4.16
N LEU A 331 -7.56 27.47 -3.50
CA LEU A 331 -8.64 28.30 -4.02
C LEU A 331 -8.27 29.80 -4.00
N ASP A 332 -7.48 30.23 -3.02
CA ASP A 332 -7.04 31.62 -2.84
C ASP A 332 -5.79 31.94 -3.68
N ALA A 333 -5.12 30.93 -4.22
CA ALA A 333 -3.97 31.14 -5.08
C ALA A 333 -4.38 31.89 -6.36
N PRO A 334 -3.61 32.91 -6.78
CA PRO A 334 -3.89 33.59 -8.05
C PRO A 334 -3.89 32.58 -9.18
N LYS A 335 -4.96 32.57 -9.99
CA LYS A 335 -5.10 31.68 -11.13
C LYS A 335 -3.84 31.77 -12.00
N ARG A 336 -3.15 30.68 -12.09
CA ARG A 336 -2.02 30.54 -13.03
C ARG A 336 -2.57 30.19 -14.41
N ASP A 337 -3.13 31.17 -15.09
CA ASP A 337 -3.82 31.00 -16.39
C ASP A 337 -2.94 30.50 -17.53
N ASP A 338 -1.67 30.18 -17.26
CA ASP A 338 -0.67 30.03 -18.31
C ASP A 338 -0.02 28.64 -18.37
N VAL A 339 -0.58 27.62 -17.71
CA VAL A 339 -0.02 26.26 -17.70
C VAL A 339 -1.03 25.27 -18.26
N VAL A 340 -0.65 24.60 -19.35
CA VAL A 340 -1.44 23.48 -19.90
C VAL A 340 -1.49 22.35 -18.86
N THR A 341 -2.68 21.95 -18.51
CA THR A 341 -2.93 20.90 -17.50
C THR A 341 -2.83 19.50 -18.11
N PHE A 342 -2.75 18.49 -17.27
CA PHE A 342 -2.68 17.08 -17.70
C PHE A 342 -3.92 16.69 -18.52
N GLU A 343 -5.10 17.16 -18.12
CA GLU A 343 -6.36 16.94 -18.81
C GLU A 343 -6.36 17.54 -20.23
N GLU A 344 -5.76 18.72 -20.39
CA GLU A 344 -5.67 19.43 -21.66
C GLU A 344 -4.65 18.80 -22.63
N LEU A 345 -3.76 17.92 -22.17
CA LEU A 345 -2.88 17.16 -23.05
C LEU A 345 -3.66 16.20 -23.96
N GLY A 346 -4.88 15.81 -23.55
CA GLY A 346 -5.70 14.86 -24.29
C GLY A 346 -5.10 13.45 -24.31
N ALA A 347 -4.27 13.11 -23.32
CA ALA A 347 -3.77 11.76 -23.16
C ALA A 347 -4.78 10.91 -22.39
N ASP A 348 -5.18 9.80 -22.98
CA ASP A 348 -6.13 8.83 -22.45
C ASP A 348 -5.49 7.46 -22.15
N SER A 349 -4.17 7.35 -22.35
CA SER A 349 -3.36 6.20 -21.96
C SER A 349 -2.06 6.67 -21.35
N LEU A 350 -1.77 6.20 -20.13
CA LEU A 350 -0.54 6.48 -19.39
C LEU A 350 0.20 5.18 -19.10
N MET A 351 1.44 5.11 -19.51
CA MET A 351 2.34 4.01 -19.15
C MET A 351 3.48 4.54 -18.32
N VAL A 352 3.80 3.90 -17.20
CA VAL A 352 4.86 4.32 -16.28
C VAL A 352 5.87 3.20 -16.14
N ASP A 353 7.06 3.43 -16.65
CA ASP A 353 8.19 2.52 -16.45
C ASP A 353 8.86 2.79 -15.10
N GLU A 354 9.42 1.75 -14.50
CA GLU A 354 10.01 1.79 -13.16
C GLU A 354 9.06 2.42 -12.11
N ALA A 355 7.79 1.97 -12.15
CA ALA A 355 6.71 2.50 -11.32
C ALA A 355 6.97 2.39 -9.81
N HIS A 356 7.92 1.54 -9.37
CA HIS A 356 8.36 1.47 -7.98
C HIS A 356 8.92 2.80 -7.44
N ASN A 357 9.29 3.75 -8.30
CA ASN A 357 9.70 5.09 -7.90
C ASN A 357 8.56 5.91 -7.26
N PHE A 358 7.30 5.50 -7.43
CA PHE A 358 6.10 6.16 -6.90
C PHE A 358 5.44 5.39 -5.75
N LYS A 359 6.11 4.41 -5.18
CA LYS A 359 5.58 3.54 -4.10
C LYS A 359 5.28 4.25 -2.78
N ASN A 360 5.82 5.43 -2.54
CA ASN A 360 5.64 6.21 -1.31
C ASN A 360 4.34 7.04 -1.33
N LEU A 361 3.25 6.44 -1.77
CA LEU A 361 1.92 7.05 -1.66
C LEU A 361 1.49 7.05 -0.19
N MET A 362 1.07 8.24 0.29
CA MET A 362 0.65 8.38 1.68
C MET A 362 -0.50 7.43 2.02
N THR A 363 -0.33 6.72 3.11
CA THR A 363 -1.32 5.80 3.65
C THR A 363 -1.87 6.34 4.97
N VAL A 364 -3.19 6.45 5.04
CA VAL A 364 -3.89 6.77 6.29
C VAL A 364 -4.08 5.48 7.06
N THR A 365 -3.61 5.45 8.30
CA THR A 365 -3.70 4.26 9.15
C THR A 365 -3.72 4.62 10.63
N LYS A 366 -4.38 3.81 11.41
CA LYS A 366 -4.37 3.86 12.89
C LYS A 366 -3.15 3.13 13.47
N MET A 367 -2.41 2.42 12.64
CA MET A 367 -1.27 1.64 13.07
C MET A 367 -0.07 2.55 13.27
N HIS A 368 0.41 2.65 14.51
CA HIS A 368 1.56 3.48 14.86
C HIS A 368 2.82 2.64 15.02
N ASN A 369 3.97 3.21 14.65
CA ASN A 369 5.29 2.61 14.81
C ASN A 369 5.48 1.26 14.08
N ILE A 370 4.81 1.08 12.93
CA ILE A 370 5.03 -0.06 12.05
C ILE A 370 5.96 0.36 10.91
N ALA A 371 7.08 -0.33 10.81
CA ALA A 371 8.04 -0.04 9.74
C ALA A 371 7.50 -0.46 8.38
N GLY A 372 7.76 0.39 7.37
CA GLY A 372 7.37 0.13 5.98
C GLY A 372 6.04 0.75 5.57
N ILE A 373 5.32 1.43 6.47
CA ILE A 373 4.13 2.20 6.11
C ILE A 373 4.55 3.64 5.81
N SER A 374 4.26 4.12 4.61
CA SER A 374 4.50 5.52 4.26
C SER A 374 3.39 6.40 4.83
N THR A 375 3.71 7.10 5.93
CA THR A 375 2.80 8.06 6.58
C THR A 375 3.04 9.51 6.13
N THR A 376 4.15 9.77 5.46
CA THR A 376 4.51 11.08 4.90
C THR A 376 4.04 11.21 3.46
N GLU A 377 3.55 12.40 3.09
CA GLU A 377 3.09 12.68 1.74
C GLU A 377 4.29 12.86 0.79
N SER A 378 4.38 12.02 -0.24
CA SER A 378 5.25 12.23 -1.39
C SER A 378 4.45 12.94 -2.48
N GLN A 379 4.81 14.19 -2.78
CA GLN A 379 4.09 15.00 -3.78
C GLN A 379 3.99 14.30 -5.15
N LYS A 380 5.08 13.67 -5.60
CA LYS A 380 5.10 12.95 -6.88
C LYS A 380 4.17 11.74 -6.90
N ALA A 381 4.07 11.00 -5.78
CA ALA A 381 3.19 9.85 -5.69
C ALA A 381 1.72 10.27 -5.62
N SER A 382 1.41 11.33 -4.86
CA SER A 382 0.06 11.90 -4.80
C SER A 382 -0.37 12.50 -6.14
N ASP A 383 0.53 13.18 -6.86
CA ASP A 383 0.26 13.72 -8.19
C ASP A 383 -0.04 12.61 -9.21
N LEU A 384 0.79 11.55 -9.25
CA LEU A 384 0.54 10.39 -10.10
C LEU A 384 -0.79 9.71 -9.75
N PHE A 385 -1.09 9.57 -8.46
CA PHE A 385 -2.35 8.96 -8.01
C PHE A 385 -3.57 9.72 -8.53
N MET A 386 -3.58 11.05 -8.41
CA MET A 386 -4.67 11.89 -8.94
C MET A 386 -4.80 11.77 -10.48
N LYS A 387 -3.67 11.67 -11.21
CA LYS A 387 -3.67 11.44 -12.66
C LYS A 387 -4.22 10.07 -13.04
N CYS A 388 -3.91 9.03 -12.26
CA CYS A 388 -4.50 7.70 -12.44
C CYS A 388 -6.02 7.72 -12.21
N GLN A 389 -6.48 8.38 -11.12
CA GLN A 389 -7.92 8.53 -10.86
C GLN A 389 -8.66 9.26 -12.00
N TYR A 390 -8.06 10.32 -12.55
CA TYR A 390 -8.61 11.01 -13.72
C TYR A 390 -8.73 10.07 -14.93
N LEU A 391 -7.67 9.29 -15.20
CA LEU A 391 -7.69 8.33 -16.31
C LEU A 391 -8.71 7.21 -16.07
N ASP A 392 -8.88 6.75 -14.84
CA ASP A 392 -9.89 5.75 -14.50
C ASP A 392 -11.30 6.24 -14.77
N GLU A 393 -11.59 7.51 -14.46
CA GLU A 393 -12.88 8.13 -14.74
C GLU A 393 -13.19 8.20 -16.26
N ILE A 394 -12.21 8.60 -17.08
CA ILE A 394 -12.46 8.78 -18.53
C ILE A 394 -12.33 7.50 -19.35
N THR A 395 -11.64 6.46 -18.83
CA THR A 395 -11.37 5.22 -19.57
C THR A 395 -12.05 3.98 -18.99
N GLY A 396 -12.75 4.10 -17.86
CA GLY A 396 -13.30 2.94 -17.14
C GLY A 396 -12.21 2.01 -16.62
N ALA A 397 -11.16 2.57 -15.99
CA ALA A 397 -10.00 1.88 -15.44
C ALA A 397 -9.21 1.04 -16.47
N ARG A 398 -9.01 1.57 -17.67
CA ARG A 398 -8.23 0.94 -18.75
C ARG A 398 -7.11 1.83 -19.29
N GLY A 399 -6.90 2.98 -18.66
CA GLY A 399 -5.97 4.00 -19.11
C GLY A 399 -4.56 3.86 -18.58
N VAL A 400 -4.30 3.04 -17.54
CA VAL A 400 -3.03 3.03 -16.83
C VAL A 400 -2.31 1.69 -16.97
N THR A 401 -1.03 1.75 -17.32
CA THR A 401 -0.13 0.58 -17.32
C THR A 401 1.15 0.92 -16.57
N PHE A 402 1.48 0.14 -15.56
CA PHE A 402 2.73 0.24 -14.84
C PHE A 402 3.68 -0.88 -15.21
N ALA A 403 4.98 -0.60 -15.25
CA ALA A 403 6.01 -1.58 -15.47
C ALA A 403 7.10 -1.48 -14.39
N THR A 404 7.47 -2.60 -13.80
CA THR A 404 8.58 -2.65 -12.82
C THR A 404 9.09 -4.07 -12.64
N GLY A 405 10.40 -4.22 -12.43
CA GLY A 405 11.01 -5.49 -12.03
C GLY A 405 10.87 -5.80 -10.54
N THR A 406 10.53 -4.80 -9.73
CA THR A 406 10.47 -4.90 -8.27
C THR A 406 9.19 -4.27 -7.72
N PRO A 407 8.02 -4.89 -7.94
CA PRO A 407 6.75 -4.34 -7.47
C PRO A 407 6.66 -4.24 -5.95
N ILE A 408 7.37 -5.14 -5.25
CA ILE A 408 7.53 -5.17 -3.80
C ILE A 408 9.03 -5.28 -3.51
N SER A 409 9.61 -4.30 -2.82
CA SER A 409 11.04 -4.27 -2.52
C SER A 409 11.35 -4.20 -1.02
N ASN A 410 10.70 -3.32 -0.29
CA ASN A 410 11.04 -3.04 1.11
C ASN A 410 9.94 -3.41 2.10
N SER A 411 8.69 -3.36 1.67
CA SER A 411 7.55 -3.60 2.55
C SER A 411 6.39 -4.23 1.79
N MET A 412 5.70 -5.13 2.46
CA MET A 412 4.46 -5.73 1.97
C MET A 412 3.37 -4.70 1.67
N THR A 413 3.44 -3.52 2.29
CA THR A 413 2.49 -2.41 2.06
C THR A 413 2.62 -1.80 0.67
N GLU A 414 3.74 -2.03 -0.03
CA GLU A 414 3.93 -1.59 -1.41
C GLU A 414 2.95 -2.27 -2.37
N LEU A 415 2.53 -3.51 -2.06
CA LEU A 415 1.49 -4.21 -2.82
C LEU A 415 0.15 -3.46 -2.76
N TYR A 416 -0.26 -3.04 -1.56
CA TYR A 416 -1.45 -2.22 -1.38
C TYR A 416 -1.37 -0.92 -2.16
N THR A 417 -0.20 -0.26 -2.16
CA THR A 417 0.02 0.95 -2.94
C THR A 417 -0.17 0.71 -4.44
N MET A 418 0.36 -0.38 -4.99
CA MET A 418 0.14 -0.73 -6.40
C MET A 418 -1.34 -1.01 -6.69
N GLN A 419 -2.04 -1.70 -5.79
CA GLN A 419 -3.48 -1.92 -5.93
C GLN A 419 -4.27 -0.61 -5.88
N ARG A 420 -3.90 0.35 -5.04
CA ARG A 420 -4.54 1.68 -5.02
C ARG A 420 -4.43 2.41 -6.36
N TYR A 421 -3.27 2.33 -7.02
CA TYR A 421 -3.09 2.94 -8.34
C TYR A 421 -3.90 2.26 -9.43
N LEU A 422 -4.05 0.93 -9.39
CA LEU A 422 -4.51 0.14 -10.53
C LEU A 422 -5.87 -0.53 -10.32
N GLN A 423 -6.27 -0.75 -9.06
CA GLN A 423 -7.47 -1.52 -8.68
C GLN A 423 -8.31 -0.81 -7.61
N GLN A 424 -8.32 0.53 -7.57
CA GLN A 424 -9.04 1.28 -6.54
C GLN A 424 -10.52 0.84 -6.47
N TYR A 425 -11.18 0.69 -7.61
CA TYR A 425 -12.57 0.22 -7.69
C TYR A 425 -12.77 -1.18 -7.09
N THR A 426 -11.84 -2.12 -7.37
CA THR A 426 -11.90 -3.48 -6.80
C THR A 426 -11.72 -3.45 -5.28
N LEU A 427 -10.80 -2.60 -4.78
CA LEU A 427 -10.62 -2.40 -3.33
C LEU A 427 -11.88 -1.83 -2.67
N GLU A 428 -12.52 -0.83 -3.27
CA GLU A 428 -13.75 -0.22 -2.77
C GLU A 428 -14.90 -1.23 -2.73
N ARG A 429 -15.12 -1.96 -3.82
CA ARG A 429 -16.16 -3.00 -3.91
C ARG A 429 -16.03 -4.08 -2.85
N ASN A 430 -14.81 -4.42 -2.46
CA ASN A 430 -14.52 -5.44 -1.45
C ASN A 430 -14.36 -4.89 -0.03
N GLY A 431 -14.58 -3.58 0.20
CA GLY A 431 -14.40 -2.95 1.52
C GLY A 431 -12.93 -2.87 1.98
N LEU A 432 -11.98 -2.92 1.03
CA LEU A 432 -10.54 -2.96 1.26
C LEU A 432 -9.82 -1.65 0.88
N ALA A 433 -10.58 -0.60 0.54
CA ALA A 433 -10.03 0.70 0.16
C ALA A 433 -9.27 1.38 1.30
N ASN A 434 -9.65 1.12 2.55
CA ASN A 434 -8.91 1.55 3.73
C ASN A 434 -7.75 0.60 4.00
N PHE A 435 -6.55 1.15 4.27
CA PHE A 435 -5.37 0.34 4.55
C PHE A 435 -5.54 -0.58 5.76
N ASP A 436 -6.21 -0.12 6.80
CA ASP A 436 -6.40 -0.92 8.01
C ASP A 436 -7.30 -2.14 7.74
N SER A 437 -8.31 -2.01 6.84
CA SER A 437 -9.14 -3.13 6.36
C SER A 437 -8.31 -4.13 5.55
N TRP A 438 -7.52 -3.61 4.60
CA TRP A 438 -6.63 -4.44 3.78
C TRP A 438 -5.59 -5.16 4.64
N ALA A 439 -4.95 -4.45 5.56
CA ALA A 439 -3.95 -5.00 6.47
C ALA A 439 -4.55 -6.04 7.43
N ALA A 440 -5.78 -5.82 7.89
CA ALA A 440 -6.51 -6.78 8.71
C ALA A 440 -6.82 -8.08 7.96
N THR A 441 -7.07 -7.98 6.66
CA THR A 441 -7.42 -9.13 5.82
C THR A 441 -6.20 -9.91 5.35
N PHE A 442 -5.10 -9.23 5.04
CA PHE A 442 -3.97 -9.84 4.34
C PHE A 442 -2.62 -9.75 5.07
N GLY A 443 -2.50 -8.97 6.13
CA GLY A 443 -1.22 -8.69 6.75
C GLY A 443 -1.08 -9.14 8.21
N GLU A 444 0.08 -9.67 8.58
CA GLU A 444 0.48 -9.92 9.96
C GLU A 444 1.65 -9.04 10.35
N THR A 445 1.50 -8.37 11.49
CA THR A 445 2.59 -7.62 12.10
C THR A 445 3.38 -8.51 13.06
N VAL A 446 4.69 -8.50 12.93
CA VAL A 446 5.60 -9.20 13.86
C VAL A 446 6.46 -8.16 14.53
N THR A 447 6.54 -8.27 15.85
CA THR A 447 7.44 -7.45 16.66
C THR A 447 8.71 -8.27 16.93
N ALA A 448 9.84 -7.78 16.47
CA ALA A 448 11.15 -8.39 16.66
C ALA A 448 12.08 -7.44 17.43
N ILE A 449 13.01 -8.02 18.18
CA ILE A 449 14.12 -7.29 18.78
C ILE A 449 15.22 -7.22 17.73
N GLU A 450 15.60 -6.03 17.33
CA GLU A 450 16.63 -5.77 16.33
C GLU A 450 17.78 -4.99 16.96
N LEU A 451 18.99 -5.19 16.43
CA LEU A 451 20.11 -4.33 16.76
C LEU A 451 19.78 -2.89 16.33
N ALA A 452 20.00 -1.94 17.20
CA ALA A 452 19.80 -0.55 16.86
C ALA A 452 20.77 -0.14 15.73
N PRO A 453 20.36 0.76 14.79
CA PRO A 453 21.20 1.14 13.65
C PRO A 453 22.57 1.66 14.02
N GLU A 454 22.67 2.30 15.18
CA GLU A 454 23.90 2.80 15.76
C GLU A 454 24.82 1.71 16.35
N GLY A 455 24.36 0.44 16.37
CA GLY A 455 25.14 -0.68 16.90
C GLY A 455 25.26 -0.75 18.43
N THR A 456 24.68 0.17 19.17
CA THR A 456 24.82 0.34 20.62
C THR A 456 23.62 -0.12 21.44
N GLY A 457 22.95 -1.20 21.04
CA GLY A 457 21.82 -1.74 21.82
C GLY A 457 20.77 -2.42 20.97
N TYR A 458 19.69 -2.83 21.62
CA TYR A 458 18.55 -3.50 20.97
C TYR A 458 17.33 -2.62 21.05
N ARG A 459 16.54 -2.59 19.96
CA ARG A 459 15.24 -1.95 19.92
C ARG A 459 14.17 -2.92 19.46
N THR A 460 12.97 -2.75 19.98
CA THR A 460 11.78 -3.46 19.51
C THR A 460 11.24 -2.77 18.28
N LYS A 461 11.11 -3.49 17.17
CA LYS A 461 10.54 -2.95 15.95
C LYS A 461 9.42 -3.84 15.46
N THR A 462 8.25 -3.24 15.19
CA THR A 462 7.10 -3.92 14.60
C THR A 462 7.10 -3.65 13.10
N ARG A 463 6.92 -4.70 12.31
CA ARG A 463 6.79 -4.61 10.86
C ARG A 463 5.77 -5.61 10.33
N PHE A 464 5.22 -5.37 9.15
CA PHE A 464 4.50 -6.41 8.43
C PHE A 464 5.49 -7.47 7.94
N ALA A 465 5.33 -8.71 8.41
CA ALA A 465 6.29 -9.77 8.14
C ALA A 465 5.71 -10.96 7.37
N ARG A 466 4.40 -11.12 7.38
CA ARG A 466 3.73 -12.25 6.72
C ARG A 466 2.44 -11.82 6.03
N PHE A 467 2.11 -12.49 4.93
CA PHE A 467 0.80 -12.41 4.30
C PHE A 467 -0.11 -13.51 4.82
N PHE A 468 -1.38 -13.15 5.01
CA PHE A 468 -2.49 -14.11 5.16
C PHE A 468 -3.35 -14.11 3.91
N ASN A 469 -4.22 -15.08 3.80
CA ASN A 469 -5.14 -15.22 2.68
C ASN A 469 -4.42 -14.94 1.35
N LEU A 470 -3.18 -15.47 1.26
CA LEU A 470 -2.33 -15.22 0.10
C LEU A 470 -2.96 -15.67 -1.22
N PRO A 471 -3.69 -16.80 -1.30
CA PRO A 471 -4.39 -17.19 -2.52
C PRO A 471 -5.39 -16.14 -2.99
N GLU A 472 -6.19 -15.57 -2.09
CA GLU A 472 -7.22 -14.57 -2.37
C GLU A 472 -6.59 -13.23 -2.74
N LEU A 473 -5.56 -12.82 -2.00
CA LEU A 473 -4.77 -11.64 -2.32
C LEU A 473 -4.16 -11.75 -3.71
N MET A 474 -3.57 -12.91 -4.02
CA MET A 474 -2.97 -13.16 -5.33
C MET A 474 -4.01 -13.30 -6.44
N ALA A 475 -5.18 -13.86 -6.17
CA ALA A 475 -6.29 -13.91 -7.13
C ALA A 475 -6.74 -12.48 -7.49
N MET A 476 -6.95 -11.63 -6.48
CA MET A 476 -7.31 -10.23 -6.68
C MET A 476 -6.19 -9.44 -7.38
N PHE A 477 -4.94 -9.62 -6.96
CA PHE A 477 -3.81 -8.90 -7.54
C PHE A 477 -3.54 -9.29 -8.99
N LYS A 478 -3.72 -10.55 -9.36
CA LYS A 478 -3.58 -11.05 -10.73
C LYS A 478 -4.64 -10.53 -11.71
N GLU A 479 -5.71 -9.91 -11.22
CA GLU A 479 -6.65 -9.22 -12.11
C GLU A 479 -5.97 -8.06 -12.85
N CYS A 480 -5.02 -7.36 -12.18
CA CYS A 480 -4.28 -6.25 -12.78
C CYS A 480 -2.79 -6.57 -13.01
N ALA A 481 -2.21 -7.58 -12.39
CA ALA A 481 -0.78 -7.87 -12.47
C ALA A 481 -0.47 -9.08 -13.35
N ASP A 482 0.30 -8.85 -14.40
CA ASP A 482 1.02 -9.89 -15.12
C ASP A 482 2.39 -10.09 -14.43
N ILE A 483 2.64 -11.30 -13.96
CA ILE A 483 3.82 -11.60 -13.13
C ILE A 483 4.71 -12.58 -13.87
N GLN A 484 5.95 -12.15 -14.18
CA GLN A 484 6.96 -12.98 -14.82
C GLN A 484 8.27 -12.93 -14.03
N THR A 485 8.57 -14.01 -13.33
CA THR A 485 9.83 -14.14 -12.59
C THR A 485 10.95 -14.66 -13.49
N ALA A 486 12.20 -14.53 -13.05
CA ALA A 486 13.35 -15.03 -13.79
C ALA A 486 13.26 -16.56 -14.05
N ASP A 487 12.76 -17.31 -13.07
CA ASP A 487 12.59 -18.77 -13.17
C ASP A 487 11.51 -19.16 -14.20
N MET A 488 10.42 -18.40 -14.29
CA MET A 488 9.37 -18.61 -15.28
C MET A 488 9.87 -18.38 -16.70
N LEU A 489 10.71 -17.36 -16.89
CA LEU A 489 11.20 -16.97 -18.22
C LEU A 489 12.43 -17.75 -18.66
N LYS A 490 13.10 -18.47 -17.75
CA LYS A 490 14.36 -19.20 -18.03
C LYS A 490 15.34 -18.34 -18.81
N LEU A 491 15.53 -17.09 -18.37
CA LEU A 491 16.40 -16.14 -19.05
C LEU A 491 17.83 -16.69 -19.07
N PRO A 492 18.57 -16.51 -20.18
CA PRO A 492 19.97 -16.90 -20.25
C PRO A 492 20.78 -15.95 -19.35
N VAL A 493 21.04 -16.37 -18.13
CA VAL A 493 21.94 -15.66 -17.20
C VAL A 493 23.30 -16.36 -17.22
N PRO A 494 24.41 -15.61 -17.21
CA PRO A 494 25.74 -16.20 -17.09
C PRO A 494 25.85 -17.03 -15.81
N ALA A 495 26.40 -18.21 -15.91
CA ALA A 495 26.63 -19.04 -14.74
C ALA A 495 27.68 -18.40 -13.82
N LEU A 496 27.39 -18.36 -12.53
CA LEU A 496 28.38 -17.91 -11.55
C LEU A 496 29.50 -18.93 -11.40
N VAL A 497 30.74 -18.47 -11.29
CA VAL A 497 31.88 -19.31 -10.97
C VAL A 497 31.63 -19.99 -9.62
N GLY A 498 31.62 -21.33 -9.61
CA GLY A 498 31.30 -22.12 -8.41
C GLY A 498 29.82 -22.19 -8.05
N GLY A 499 28.88 -21.70 -8.89
CA GLY A 499 27.42 -21.80 -8.72
C GLY A 499 26.82 -20.98 -7.61
N LYS A 500 27.62 -20.22 -6.85
CA LYS A 500 27.17 -19.37 -5.73
C LYS A 500 27.93 -18.05 -5.69
N PRO A 501 27.29 -16.96 -5.23
CA PRO A 501 28.00 -15.72 -4.93
C PRO A 501 29.05 -15.93 -3.83
N THR A 502 30.24 -15.40 -4.02
CA THR A 502 31.30 -15.40 -3.00
C THR A 502 31.16 -14.15 -2.14
N ASN A 503 30.90 -14.34 -0.84
CA ASN A 503 30.87 -13.24 0.13
C ASN A 503 32.29 -12.91 0.57
N ILE A 504 32.79 -11.74 0.20
CA ILE A 504 34.08 -11.23 0.67
C ILE A 504 33.82 -10.28 1.82
N GLN A 505 34.26 -10.68 3.02
CA GLN A 505 34.18 -9.84 4.21
C GLN A 505 35.51 -9.07 4.39
N LEU A 506 35.42 -7.75 4.37
CA LEU A 506 36.55 -6.87 4.62
C LEU A 506 36.41 -6.25 6.01
N LYS A 507 37.55 -6.03 6.67
CA LYS A 507 37.58 -5.26 7.91
C LYS A 507 37.30 -3.79 7.59
N PRO A 508 36.48 -3.07 8.41
CA PRO A 508 36.24 -1.64 8.19
C PRO A 508 37.55 -0.84 8.31
N SER A 509 37.70 0.17 7.46
CA SER A 509 38.81 1.11 7.57
C SER A 509 38.69 1.98 8.83
N GLU A 510 39.78 2.62 9.26
CA GLU A 510 39.76 3.51 10.43
C GLU A 510 38.80 4.69 10.21
N ILE A 511 38.71 5.22 8.99
CA ILE A 511 37.73 6.26 8.63
C ILE A 511 36.29 5.79 8.82
N GLN A 512 35.96 4.57 8.39
CA GLN A 512 34.63 4.01 8.57
C GLN A 512 34.30 3.80 10.06
N LYS A 513 35.27 3.33 10.87
CA LYS A 513 35.09 3.18 12.31
C LYS A 513 34.83 4.53 12.99
N GLN A 514 35.58 5.56 12.61
CA GLN A 514 35.39 6.91 13.14
C GLN A 514 34.02 7.47 12.75
N MET A 515 33.60 7.36 11.50
CA MET A 515 32.26 7.80 11.06
C MET A 515 31.13 7.08 11.82
N VAL A 516 31.26 5.77 12.05
CA VAL A 516 30.26 5.01 12.82
C VAL A 516 30.23 5.47 14.28
N ALA A 517 31.39 5.77 14.88
CA ALA A 517 31.46 6.30 16.25
C ALA A 517 30.77 7.68 16.34
N GLU A 518 31.05 8.59 15.42
CA GLU A 518 30.41 9.93 15.35
C GLU A 518 28.89 9.82 15.19
N LEU A 519 28.41 8.90 14.32
CA LEU A 519 26.97 8.63 14.17
C LEU A 519 26.36 8.06 15.46
N GLY A 520 27.08 7.19 16.17
CA GLY A 520 26.67 6.66 17.46
C GLY A 520 26.50 7.75 18.52
N GLU A 521 27.49 8.63 18.66
CA GLU A 521 27.43 9.78 19.58
C GLU A 521 26.26 10.72 19.25
N ARG A 522 26.02 10.98 17.95
CA ARG A 522 24.89 11.79 17.51
C ARG A 522 23.55 11.14 17.84
N ALA A 523 23.42 9.84 17.62
CA ALA A 523 22.22 9.10 17.98
C ALA A 523 21.93 9.14 19.48
N ASP A 524 22.97 9.03 20.31
CA ASP A 524 22.85 9.14 21.77
C ASP A 524 22.43 10.55 22.22
N LYS A 525 22.96 11.60 21.59
CA LYS A 525 22.52 12.99 21.85
C LYS A 525 21.04 13.19 21.50
N ILE A 526 20.57 12.63 20.36
CA ILE A 526 19.16 12.71 19.96
C ILE A 526 18.28 11.95 20.97
N ARG A 527 18.68 10.72 21.34
CA ARG A 527 17.95 9.89 22.31
C ARG A 527 17.79 10.57 23.67
N ASN A 528 18.83 11.25 24.12
CA ASN A 528 18.84 11.97 25.39
C ASN A 528 18.26 13.40 25.29
N LYS A 529 17.66 13.77 24.14
CA LYS A 529 17.11 15.11 23.86
C LYS A 529 18.11 16.27 24.02
N MET A 530 19.39 15.98 23.85
CA MET A 530 20.49 16.94 23.90
C MET A 530 20.88 17.48 22.51
N ALA A 531 20.30 16.92 21.44
CA ALA A 531 20.57 17.36 20.07
C ALA A 531 19.91 18.72 19.81
N LYS A 532 20.62 19.58 19.06
CA LYS A 532 20.04 20.83 18.55
C LYS A 532 19.06 20.54 17.41
N PRO A 533 18.06 21.41 17.15
CA PRO A 533 17.05 21.16 16.11
C PRO A 533 17.60 20.83 14.72
N TYR A 534 18.78 21.34 14.36
CA TYR A 534 19.44 21.04 13.08
C TYR A 534 20.24 19.71 13.09
N GLU A 535 20.46 19.13 14.26
CA GLU A 535 21.15 17.83 14.43
C GLU A 535 20.15 16.67 14.49
N ASP A 536 18.86 16.95 14.62
CA ASP A 536 17.77 15.97 14.85
C ASP A 536 17.22 15.38 13.52
N ASN A 537 17.97 15.47 12.43
CA ASN A 537 17.59 14.95 11.11
C ASN A 537 18.27 13.60 10.78
N MET A 538 18.26 12.68 11.73
CA MET A 538 18.90 11.39 11.55
C MET A 538 17.89 10.28 11.25
#